data_c2ed7b1be6400a82cf154e80048e7ade
#
_entry.id   c2ed7b1be6400a82cf154e80048e7ade
#
_cell.length_a   1.000
_cell.length_b   1.000
_cell.length_c   1.000
_cell.angle_alpha   90.00
_cell.angle_beta   90.00
_cell.angle_gamma   90.00
#
_symmetry.space_group_name_H-M   'P 1'
#
loop_
_entity.id
_entity.type
_entity.pdbx_description
1 polymer ?
#
loop_
_entity_poly.entity_id
_entity_poly.type
_entity_poly.pdbx_seq_one_letter_code
_entity_poly.pdbx_strand_id
1 'polypeptide(L)'
;MNGISNDQDVMDYALNKATEDTLEKSLHFETKNFIHNYLINSFNWTDLAQEWRNHRFSYNENAAASEKAKHAIWAHKRLDTIEQLIDPSQKFINQLNKIFNKETVDLFFVKERVEAAYDYFFKPMDKLVTDLLQKMAEIQKFKKVKEFYEELAFLDDLQTKAVLQLMKAKLLIEIVVAGETICKEKLTSPAIKNFKSNKLEKIREEYKMTNTDIFNIDEPAVRYTARKLDKNEPKAAKKTTVEETYDLWIEKNSVEEIARVRKLTVQTVETHLIKLIQAKKIEISDVLPYDKILALREAFEFYQEESLNGLKEKHGDEFTWDELKMFKASIN
;
A
#
# COMPACT_ATOMS: atom_id res chain seq x y z
N MET A 1 -12.11 -1.89 -12.87
CA MET A 1 -10.85 -1.16 -12.95
C MET A 1 -9.83 -1.93 -12.14
N ASN A 2 -8.80 -2.35 -12.81
CA ASN A 2 -7.87 -3.32 -12.30
C ASN A 2 -7.14 -2.76 -11.11
N GLY A 3 -7.25 -3.49 -10.02
CA GLY A 3 -6.48 -3.31 -8.84
C GLY A 3 -5.01 -3.15 -9.15
N ILE A 4 -4.30 -2.56 -8.26
CA ILE A 4 -2.86 -2.37 -8.19
C ILE A 4 -2.23 -3.58 -8.88
N SER A 5 -2.00 -3.44 -10.21
CA SER A 5 -1.14 -4.37 -10.91
C SER A 5 0.14 -4.33 -10.13
N ASN A 6 0.61 -5.48 -9.71
CA ASN A 6 1.83 -5.62 -8.98
C ASN A 6 2.85 -4.72 -9.69
N ASP A 7 3.48 -3.76 -9.00
CA ASP A 7 4.52 -2.88 -9.58
C ASP A 7 5.53 -3.70 -10.41
N GLN A 8 5.61 -4.97 -10.11
CA GLN A 8 6.38 -6.00 -10.77
C GLN A 8 5.88 -6.31 -12.19
N ASP A 9 4.55 -6.46 -12.40
CA ASP A 9 3.98 -6.82 -13.71
C ASP A 9 4.05 -5.64 -14.69
N VAL A 10 3.86 -4.41 -14.17
CA VAL A 10 4.03 -3.18 -14.94
C VAL A 10 5.49 -2.99 -15.31
N MET A 11 6.39 -3.30 -14.38
CA MET A 11 7.83 -3.22 -14.59
C MET A 11 8.31 -4.27 -15.61
N ASP A 12 7.85 -5.51 -15.51
CA ASP A 12 8.21 -6.60 -16.42
C ASP A 12 7.67 -6.36 -17.84
N TYR A 13 6.46 -5.81 -17.98
CA TYR A 13 5.89 -5.41 -19.27
C TYR A 13 6.70 -4.27 -19.92
N ALA A 14 7.00 -3.22 -19.16
CA ALA A 14 7.79 -2.09 -19.64
C ALA A 14 9.24 -2.48 -19.95
N LEU A 15 9.83 -3.39 -19.16
CA LEU A 15 11.16 -3.95 -19.37
C LEU A 15 11.27 -4.73 -20.70
N ASN A 16 10.28 -5.55 -21.01
CA ASN A 16 10.28 -6.33 -22.25
C ASN A 16 10.17 -5.45 -23.50
N LYS A 17 9.49 -4.30 -23.41
CA LYS A 17 9.37 -3.35 -24.52
C LYS A 17 10.52 -2.35 -24.62
N ALA A 18 11.13 -1.96 -23.52
CA ALA A 18 12.28 -1.05 -23.51
C ALA A 18 13.56 -1.67 -24.08
N THR A 19 13.62 -3.01 -24.22
CA THR A 19 14.79 -3.71 -24.78
C THR A 19 15.01 -3.46 -26.28
N GLU A 20 14.02 -2.93 -26.99
CA GLU A 20 14.06 -2.71 -28.44
C GLU A 20 14.43 -1.26 -28.84
N ASP A 21 14.45 -0.31 -27.90
CA ASP A 21 14.69 1.11 -28.20
C ASP A 21 16.17 1.49 -28.09
N THR A 22 16.75 1.96 -29.17
CA THR A 22 18.06 2.61 -29.19
C THR A 22 17.92 4.12 -28.96
N LEU A 23 18.88 4.72 -28.24
CA LEU A 23 18.89 6.14 -27.83
C LEU A 23 18.90 7.16 -29.00
N GLU A 24 19.18 6.74 -30.22
CA GLU A 24 19.14 7.60 -31.41
C GLU A 24 17.71 7.82 -31.97
N LYS A 25 16.74 7.04 -31.51
CA LYS A 25 15.32 7.21 -31.85
C LYS A 25 14.62 7.90 -30.68
N SER A 26 13.67 8.79 -30.99
CA SER A 26 12.75 9.30 -29.98
C SER A 26 12.26 8.14 -29.11
N LEU A 27 12.43 8.22 -27.79
CA LEU A 27 11.95 7.21 -26.85
C LEU A 27 10.55 6.74 -27.25
N HIS A 28 10.39 5.43 -27.38
CA HIS A 28 9.07 4.87 -27.64
C HIS A 28 8.10 5.38 -26.57
N PHE A 29 6.87 5.70 -26.96
CA PHE A 29 5.87 6.34 -26.09
C PHE A 29 5.68 5.61 -24.76
N GLU A 30 5.66 4.29 -24.76
CA GLU A 30 5.50 3.48 -23.55
C GLU A 30 6.72 3.53 -22.63
N THR A 31 7.92 3.50 -23.19
CA THR A 31 9.17 3.66 -22.43
C THR A 31 9.26 5.04 -21.80
N LYS A 32 8.89 6.08 -22.56
CA LYS A 32 8.80 7.45 -22.04
C LYS A 32 7.85 7.55 -20.87
N ASN A 33 6.64 6.98 -21.01
CA ASN A 33 5.63 6.98 -19.96
C ASN A 33 6.07 6.16 -18.74
N PHE A 34 6.72 5.02 -18.94
CA PHE A 34 7.27 4.22 -17.85
C PHE A 34 8.29 5.01 -17.03
N ILE A 35 9.30 5.60 -17.67
CA ILE A 35 10.32 6.39 -16.99
C ILE A 35 9.68 7.56 -16.24
N HIS A 36 8.77 8.28 -16.89
CA HIS A 36 8.06 9.41 -16.30
C HIS A 36 7.30 9.00 -15.03
N ASN A 37 6.46 7.98 -15.12
CA ASN A 37 5.66 7.50 -13.98
C ASN A 37 6.55 6.96 -12.86
N TYR A 38 7.60 6.23 -13.21
CA TYR A 38 8.55 5.70 -12.23
C TYR A 38 9.21 6.82 -11.43
N LEU A 39 9.70 7.87 -12.13
CA LEU A 39 10.32 9.03 -11.49
C LEU A 39 9.33 9.79 -10.60
N ILE A 40 8.13 10.09 -11.09
CA ILE A 40 7.09 10.77 -10.28
C ILE A 40 6.79 10.01 -9.01
N ASN A 41 6.54 8.70 -9.11
CA ASN A 41 6.20 7.87 -7.95
C ASN A 41 7.36 7.78 -6.96
N SER A 42 8.61 7.78 -7.45
CA SER A 42 9.80 7.69 -6.60
C SER A 42 10.06 8.95 -5.76
N PHE A 43 9.53 10.09 -6.19
CA PHE A 43 9.67 11.37 -5.48
C PHE A 43 8.37 11.82 -4.81
N ASN A 44 7.30 11.05 -4.86
CA ASN A 44 6.03 11.39 -4.20
C ASN A 44 5.96 10.74 -2.80
N TRP A 45 5.98 11.56 -1.76
CA TRP A 45 5.93 11.09 -0.37
C TRP A 45 4.66 11.53 0.37
N THR A 46 3.63 11.93 -0.35
CA THR A 46 2.35 12.34 0.25
C THR A 46 1.74 11.22 1.08
N ASP A 47 1.72 9.99 0.53
CA ASP A 47 1.18 8.83 1.21
C ASP A 47 2.04 8.43 2.42
N LEU A 48 3.38 8.50 2.28
CA LEU A 48 4.28 8.25 3.41
C LEU A 48 4.02 9.23 4.57
N ALA A 49 3.86 10.52 4.26
CA ALA A 49 3.53 11.52 5.28
C ALA A 49 2.16 11.26 5.91
N GLN A 50 1.18 10.81 5.11
CA GLN A 50 -0.14 10.47 5.61
C GLN A 50 -0.10 9.27 6.55
N GLU A 51 0.69 8.23 6.23
CA GLU A 51 0.88 7.07 7.11
C GLU A 51 1.55 7.48 8.43
N TRP A 52 2.54 8.37 8.40
CA TRP A 52 3.13 8.92 9.62
C TRP A 52 2.15 9.74 10.45
N ARG A 53 1.23 10.52 9.84
CA ARG A 53 0.18 11.26 10.56
C ARG A 53 -0.85 10.34 11.18
N ASN A 54 -1.23 9.28 10.47
CA ASN A 54 -2.22 8.31 10.91
C ASN A 54 -1.66 7.33 11.95
N HIS A 55 -0.34 7.27 12.04
CA HIS A 55 0.34 6.34 12.92
C HIS A 55 0.18 6.77 14.37
N ARG A 56 -0.39 5.89 15.18
CA ARG A 56 -0.52 6.09 16.61
C ARG A 56 0.46 5.18 17.31
N PHE A 57 1.43 5.76 17.99
CA PHE A 57 2.38 5.00 18.79
C PHE A 57 1.70 4.51 20.05
N SER A 58 1.37 3.22 20.12
CA SER A 58 0.97 2.59 21.37
C SER A 58 2.20 2.33 22.20
N TYR A 59 2.22 2.94 23.37
CA TYR A 59 3.24 2.68 24.37
C TYR A 59 2.63 1.93 25.53
N ASN A 60 3.45 1.06 26.19
CA ASN A 60 3.01 0.27 27.33
C ASN A 60 2.29 1.14 28.36
N GLU A 61 1.12 0.70 28.84
CA GLU A 61 0.31 1.38 29.83
C GLU A 61 1.09 1.73 31.14
N ASN A 62 2.10 0.91 31.43
CA ASN A 62 2.98 1.09 32.60
C ASN A 62 4.13 2.09 32.35
N ALA A 63 4.29 2.62 31.13
CA ALA A 63 5.33 3.60 30.88
C ALA A 63 4.99 4.94 31.54
N ALA A 64 6.00 5.59 32.11
CA ALA A 64 5.84 6.91 32.72
C ALA A 64 5.38 7.94 31.68
N ALA A 65 4.54 8.88 32.06
CA ALA A 65 4.03 9.93 31.17
C ALA A 65 5.15 10.71 30.47
N SER A 66 6.30 10.90 31.12
CA SER A 66 7.49 11.52 30.56
C SER A 66 8.07 10.75 29.39
N GLU A 67 8.05 9.42 29.42
CA GLU A 67 8.55 8.58 28.34
C GLU A 67 7.59 8.63 27.13
N LYS A 68 6.27 8.55 27.37
CA LYS A 68 5.26 8.73 26.33
C LYS A 68 5.42 10.08 25.60
N ALA A 69 5.64 11.15 26.37
CA ALA A 69 5.87 12.48 25.82
C ALA A 69 7.15 12.55 24.96
N LYS A 70 8.25 11.93 25.41
CA LYS A 70 9.49 11.86 24.63
C LYS A 70 9.30 11.14 23.29
N HIS A 71 8.54 10.04 23.28
CA HIS A 71 8.24 9.31 22.04
C HIS A 71 7.37 10.11 21.11
N ALA A 72 6.34 10.79 21.60
CA ALA A 72 5.49 11.67 20.81
C ALA A 72 6.28 12.81 20.15
N ILE A 73 7.16 13.47 20.92
CA ILE A 73 8.05 14.52 20.41
C ILE A 73 9.02 13.95 19.35
N TRP A 74 9.56 12.77 19.60
CA TRP A 74 10.46 12.11 18.66
C TRP A 74 9.76 11.83 17.33
N ALA A 75 8.55 11.26 17.35
CA ALA A 75 7.77 10.96 16.16
C ALA A 75 7.38 12.22 15.37
N HIS A 76 6.94 13.26 16.08
CA HIS A 76 6.54 14.53 15.47
C HIS A 76 7.69 15.18 14.70
N LYS A 77 8.89 15.22 15.27
CA LYS A 77 10.08 15.74 14.57
C LYS A 77 10.42 14.99 13.28
N ARG A 78 10.10 13.68 13.17
CA ARG A 78 10.32 12.90 11.95
C ARG A 78 9.26 13.19 10.91
N LEU A 79 8.02 13.31 11.34
CA LEU A 79 6.94 13.78 10.47
C LEU A 79 7.23 15.16 9.91
N ASP A 80 7.64 16.14 10.75
CA ASP A 80 8.03 17.48 10.32
C ASP A 80 9.10 17.44 9.22
N THR A 81 10.08 16.51 9.35
CA THR A 81 11.13 16.32 8.34
C THR A 81 10.53 15.87 7.00
N ILE A 82 9.59 14.93 7.01
CA ILE A 82 8.95 14.44 5.77
C ILE A 82 8.08 15.55 5.17
N GLU A 83 7.30 16.26 5.98
CA GLU A 83 6.42 17.31 5.53
C GLU A 83 7.18 18.47 4.87
N GLN A 84 8.36 18.82 5.39
CA GLN A 84 9.24 19.82 4.77
C GLN A 84 9.74 19.40 3.38
N LEU A 85 9.77 18.10 3.08
CA LEU A 85 10.19 17.58 1.76
C LEU A 85 9.05 17.54 0.75
N ILE A 86 7.77 17.63 1.16
CA ILE A 86 6.62 17.47 0.26
C ILE A 86 6.56 18.60 -0.77
N ASP A 87 6.65 19.86 -0.35
CA ASP A 87 6.58 21.00 -1.28
C ASP A 87 7.75 21.02 -2.30
N PRO A 88 9.02 20.83 -1.88
CA PRO A 88 10.12 20.65 -2.84
C PRO A 88 9.92 19.48 -3.79
N SER A 89 9.42 18.35 -3.28
CA SER A 89 9.11 17.15 -4.08
C SER A 89 8.03 17.44 -5.13
N GLN A 90 6.94 18.09 -4.73
CA GLN A 90 5.86 18.44 -5.65
C GLN A 90 6.33 19.42 -6.74
N LYS A 91 7.19 20.38 -6.39
CA LYS A 91 7.84 21.28 -7.36
C LYS A 91 8.69 20.50 -8.37
N PHE A 92 9.45 19.52 -7.89
CA PHE A 92 10.25 18.66 -8.75
C PHE A 92 9.38 17.78 -9.67
N ILE A 93 8.34 17.15 -9.14
CA ILE A 93 7.34 16.39 -9.93
C ILE A 93 6.73 17.27 -11.02
N ASN A 94 6.34 18.48 -10.70
CA ASN A 94 5.78 19.43 -11.68
C ASN A 94 6.80 19.82 -12.78
N GLN A 95 8.09 19.86 -12.45
CA GLN A 95 9.15 20.04 -13.46
C GLN A 95 9.28 18.82 -14.36
N LEU A 96 9.28 17.61 -13.81
CA LEU A 96 9.29 16.37 -14.58
C LEU A 96 8.10 16.29 -15.53
N ASN A 97 6.89 16.60 -15.05
CA ASN A 97 5.69 16.65 -15.88
C ASN A 97 5.86 17.60 -17.08
N LYS A 98 6.43 18.80 -16.87
CA LYS A 98 6.69 19.75 -17.96
C LYS A 98 7.74 19.25 -18.96
N ILE A 99 8.75 18.51 -18.49
CA ILE A 99 9.80 17.94 -19.35
C ILE A 99 9.23 16.82 -20.20
N PHE A 100 8.54 15.86 -19.57
CA PHE A 100 8.00 14.68 -20.24
C PHE A 100 6.77 14.95 -21.12
N ASN A 101 6.09 16.10 -20.94
CA ASN A 101 5.01 16.52 -21.84
C ASN A 101 5.51 17.09 -23.16
N LYS A 102 6.81 17.33 -23.33
CA LYS A 102 7.39 17.75 -24.62
C LYS A 102 7.40 16.58 -25.59
N GLU A 103 7.40 16.89 -26.87
CA GLU A 103 7.47 15.90 -27.95
C GLU A 103 8.77 15.08 -27.87
N THR A 104 9.88 15.77 -27.68
CA THR A 104 11.21 15.19 -27.44
C THR A 104 11.68 15.47 -26.02
N VAL A 105 12.24 14.45 -25.35
CA VAL A 105 12.75 14.55 -23.98
C VAL A 105 14.28 14.51 -24.02
N ASP A 106 14.91 15.55 -23.50
CA ASP A 106 16.35 15.57 -23.26
C ASP A 106 16.70 14.74 -22.01
N LEU A 107 17.14 13.52 -22.24
CA LEU A 107 17.47 12.57 -21.17
C LEU A 107 18.69 12.97 -20.35
N PHE A 108 19.67 13.69 -20.94
CA PHE A 108 20.81 14.20 -20.18
C PHE A 108 20.37 15.27 -19.18
N PHE A 109 19.49 16.16 -19.63
CA PHE A 109 18.88 17.16 -18.74
C PHE A 109 18.04 16.51 -17.63
N VAL A 110 17.25 15.46 -17.95
CA VAL A 110 16.49 14.70 -16.96
C VAL A 110 17.44 14.08 -15.94
N LYS A 111 18.56 13.48 -16.38
CA LYS A 111 19.57 12.90 -15.51
C LYS A 111 20.13 13.92 -14.53
N GLU A 112 20.60 15.06 -14.99
CA GLU A 112 21.11 16.14 -14.13
C GLU A 112 20.07 16.58 -13.08
N ARG A 113 18.80 16.69 -13.48
CA ARG A 113 17.70 17.06 -12.58
C ARG A 113 17.42 15.98 -11.53
N VAL A 114 17.41 14.71 -11.95
CA VAL A 114 17.20 13.56 -11.04
C VAL A 114 18.36 13.40 -10.06
N GLU A 115 19.62 13.56 -10.52
CA GLU A 115 20.79 13.51 -9.65
C GLU A 115 20.76 14.61 -8.59
N ALA A 116 20.47 15.86 -8.99
CA ALA A 116 20.34 16.98 -8.06
C ALA A 116 19.20 16.76 -7.05
N ALA A 117 18.04 16.24 -7.51
CA ALA A 117 16.94 15.89 -6.63
C ALA A 117 17.28 14.75 -5.69
N TYR A 118 17.97 13.71 -6.19
CA TYR A 118 18.46 12.61 -5.37
C TYR A 118 19.38 13.11 -4.25
N ASP A 119 20.36 13.92 -4.55
CA ASP A 119 21.31 14.44 -3.55
C ASP A 119 20.61 15.30 -2.48
N TYR A 120 19.58 16.04 -2.87
CA TYR A 120 18.78 16.84 -1.95
C TYR A 120 17.92 15.99 -1.02
N PHE A 121 17.21 14.98 -1.55
CA PHE A 121 16.22 14.21 -0.82
C PHE A 121 16.78 13.00 -0.10
N PHE A 122 17.82 12.37 -0.63
CA PHE A 122 18.34 11.11 -0.12
C PHE A 122 18.82 11.22 1.33
N LYS A 123 19.62 12.25 1.63
CA LYS A 123 20.23 12.41 2.96
C LYS A 123 19.22 12.50 4.11
N PRO A 124 18.18 13.37 4.05
CA PRO A 124 17.15 13.42 5.10
C PRO A 124 16.32 12.13 5.17
N MET A 125 15.99 11.53 4.03
CA MET A 125 15.22 10.28 3.97
C MET A 125 15.99 9.09 4.52
N ASP A 126 17.28 8.98 4.19
CA ASP A 126 18.19 7.97 4.72
C ASP A 126 18.38 8.08 6.24
N LYS A 127 18.45 9.32 6.75
CA LYS A 127 18.53 9.58 8.18
C LYS A 127 17.28 9.10 8.91
N LEU A 128 16.10 9.27 8.35
CA LEU A 128 14.84 8.78 8.94
C LEU A 128 14.83 7.25 9.11
N VAL A 129 15.36 6.50 8.14
CA VAL A 129 15.55 5.04 8.29
C VAL A 129 16.48 4.73 9.46
N THR A 130 17.60 5.42 9.55
CA THR A 130 18.57 5.23 10.64
C THR A 130 17.94 5.54 12.01
N ASP A 131 17.21 6.66 12.10
CA ASP A 131 16.52 7.08 13.33
C ASP A 131 15.45 6.06 13.78
N LEU A 132 14.73 5.45 12.82
CA LEU A 132 13.76 4.38 13.10
C LEU A 132 14.44 3.12 13.64
N LEU A 133 15.50 2.65 12.98
CA LEU A 133 16.24 1.47 13.40
C LEU A 133 16.91 1.66 14.77
N GLN A 134 17.47 2.85 15.04
CA GLN A 134 17.99 3.19 16.37
C GLN A 134 16.90 3.18 17.41
N LYS A 135 15.72 3.75 17.10
CA LYS A 135 14.58 3.75 18.02
C LYS A 135 14.09 2.34 18.33
N MET A 136 14.03 1.49 17.32
CA MET A 136 13.67 0.09 17.51
C MET A 136 14.70 -0.64 18.40
N ALA A 137 16.01 -0.38 18.25
CA ALA A 137 17.05 -0.94 19.10
C ALA A 137 16.93 -0.44 20.55
N GLU A 138 16.60 0.84 20.77
CA GLU A 138 16.40 1.40 22.10
C GLU A 138 15.24 0.75 22.84
N ILE A 139 14.08 0.58 22.17
CA ILE A 139 12.87 0.09 22.82
C ILE A 139 12.93 -1.40 23.15
N GLN A 140 13.76 -2.20 22.46
CA GLN A 140 13.93 -3.63 22.77
C GLN A 140 14.44 -3.88 24.20
N LYS A 141 15.08 -2.90 24.81
CA LYS A 141 15.53 -2.98 26.19
C LYS A 141 14.39 -2.95 27.22
N PHE A 142 13.18 -2.59 26.79
CA PHE A 142 12.01 -2.48 27.66
C PHE A 142 11.11 -3.73 27.56
N LYS A 143 10.39 -4.05 28.63
CA LYS A 143 9.43 -5.14 28.63
C LYS A 143 8.08 -4.70 28.05
N LYS A 144 7.36 -5.63 27.43
CA LYS A 144 6.00 -5.43 26.90
C LYS A 144 5.89 -4.33 25.82
N VAL A 145 6.87 -4.21 24.96
CA VAL A 145 6.92 -3.21 23.88
C VAL A 145 6.57 -3.78 22.51
N LYS A 146 6.06 -5.01 22.43
CA LYS A 146 5.82 -5.72 21.17
C LYS A 146 4.97 -4.90 20.19
N GLU A 147 3.82 -4.38 20.63
CA GLU A 147 2.92 -3.61 19.76
C GLU A 147 3.63 -2.34 19.23
N PHE A 148 4.32 -1.63 20.11
CA PHE A 148 5.05 -0.42 19.71
C PHE A 148 6.21 -0.73 18.75
N TYR A 149 6.89 -1.85 18.95
CA TYR A 149 7.93 -2.32 18.04
C TYR A 149 7.38 -2.66 16.65
N GLU A 150 6.26 -3.35 16.57
CA GLU A 150 5.58 -3.69 15.32
C GLU A 150 5.14 -2.43 14.55
N GLU A 151 4.69 -1.39 15.28
CA GLU A 151 4.35 -0.10 14.69
C GLU A 151 5.58 0.57 14.05
N LEU A 152 6.71 0.61 14.77
CA LEU A 152 7.95 1.18 14.24
C LEU A 152 8.49 0.36 13.07
N ALA A 153 8.35 -0.97 13.09
CA ALA A 153 8.76 -1.85 12.00
C ALA A 153 7.94 -1.58 10.71
N PHE A 154 6.65 -1.31 10.85
CA PHE A 154 5.82 -0.91 9.71
C PHE A 154 6.28 0.41 9.10
N LEU A 155 6.54 1.44 9.92
CA LEU A 155 7.07 2.71 9.43
C LEU A 155 8.46 2.56 8.80
N ASP A 156 9.32 1.73 9.39
CA ASP A 156 10.64 1.44 8.82
C ASP A 156 10.53 0.78 7.45
N ASP A 157 9.60 -0.15 7.26
CA ASP A 157 9.38 -0.79 5.96
C ASP A 157 8.94 0.23 4.90
N LEU A 158 7.99 1.11 5.22
CA LEU A 158 7.54 2.18 4.32
C LEU A 158 8.68 3.16 4.00
N GLN A 159 9.40 3.60 5.03
CA GLN A 159 10.50 4.55 4.89
C GLN A 159 11.65 3.97 4.08
N THR A 160 12.00 2.71 4.35
CA THR A 160 13.03 1.98 3.60
C THR A 160 12.64 1.82 2.13
N LYS A 161 11.39 1.47 1.83
CA LYS A 161 10.89 1.40 0.44
C LYS A 161 11.03 2.73 -0.28
N ALA A 162 10.67 3.84 0.37
CA ALA A 162 10.80 5.16 -0.22
C ALA A 162 12.26 5.50 -0.57
N VAL A 163 13.21 5.20 0.32
CA VAL A 163 14.64 5.41 0.07
C VAL A 163 15.16 4.51 -1.06
N LEU A 164 14.77 3.24 -1.06
CA LEU A 164 15.17 2.32 -2.13
C LEU A 164 14.61 2.74 -3.49
N GLN A 165 13.40 3.30 -3.55
CA GLN A 165 12.84 3.87 -4.78
C GLN A 165 13.65 5.07 -5.28
N LEU A 166 14.08 5.98 -4.39
CA LEU A 166 14.99 7.07 -4.75
C LEU A 166 16.29 6.55 -5.37
N MET A 167 16.91 5.54 -4.75
CA MET A 167 18.15 4.93 -5.27
C MET A 167 17.92 4.31 -6.65
N LYS A 168 16.80 3.61 -6.84
CA LYS A 168 16.45 3.00 -8.12
C LYS A 168 16.11 4.04 -9.18
N ALA A 169 15.48 5.16 -8.81
CA ALA A 169 15.16 6.24 -9.75
C ALA A 169 16.43 6.87 -10.33
N LYS A 170 17.45 7.11 -9.49
CA LYS A 170 18.77 7.55 -9.94
C LYS A 170 19.40 6.53 -10.89
N LEU A 171 19.43 5.26 -10.48
CA LEU A 171 20.01 4.19 -11.28
C LEU A 171 19.27 3.98 -12.61
N LEU A 172 17.94 4.09 -12.61
CA LEU A 172 17.13 4.00 -13.82
C LEU A 172 17.56 5.03 -14.86
N ILE A 173 17.69 6.29 -14.49
CA ILE A 173 18.06 7.34 -15.45
C ILE A 173 19.51 7.21 -15.91
N GLU A 174 20.42 6.72 -15.07
CA GLU A 174 21.80 6.40 -15.45
C GLU A 174 21.84 5.32 -16.54
N ILE A 175 21.07 4.22 -16.37
CA ILE A 175 20.93 3.11 -17.33
C ILE A 175 20.35 3.61 -18.65
N VAL A 176 19.29 4.42 -18.59
CA VAL A 176 18.63 4.96 -19.79
C VAL A 176 19.55 5.88 -20.58
N VAL A 177 20.27 6.77 -19.92
CA VAL A 177 21.24 7.68 -20.59
C VAL A 177 22.44 6.92 -21.15
N ALA A 178 22.85 5.83 -20.53
CA ALA A 178 23.91 4.96 -21.04
C ALA A 178 23.48 4.12 -22.25
N GLY A 179 22.20 4.18 -22.67
CA GLY A 179 21.67 3.35 -23.76
C GLY A 179 21.58 1.87 -23.42
N GLU A 180 21.55 1.56 -22.14
CA GLU A 180 21.49 0.19 -21.66
C GLU A 180 20.05 -0.27 -21.52
N THR A 181 19.85 -1.58 -21.72
CA THR A 181 18.54 -2.22 -21.48
C THR A 181 18.16 -2.11 -20.02
N ILE A 182 16.95 -1.62 -19.76
CA ILE A 182 16.36 -1.60 -18.42
C ILE A 182 15.99 -3.03 -18.06
N CYS A 183 16.58 -3.58 -17.01
CA CYS A 183 16.20 -4.87 -16.46
C CYS A 183 16.27 -4.84 -14.93
N LYS A 184 15.57 -5.77 -14.30
CA LYS A 184 15.44 -5.83 -12.84
C LYS A 184 16.81 -5.98 -12.15
N GLU A 185 17.68 -6.78 -12.74
CA GLU A 185 19.04 -7.03 -12.25
C GLU A 185 19.85 -5.75 -12.18
N LYS A 186 19.78 -4.91 -13.21
CA LYS A 186 20.47 -3.62 -13.26
C LYS A 186 19.90 -2.60 -12.28
N LEU A 187 18.57 -2.61 -12.06
CA LEU A 187 17.93 -1.77 -11.05
C LEU A 187 18.15 -2.25 -9.61
N THR A 188 18.91 -3.34 -9.43
CA THR A 188 19.17 -3.92 -8.11
C THR A 188 20.67 -4.01 -7.86
N SER A 189 21.32 -2.86 -7.71
CA SER A 189 22.76 -2.80 -7.39
C SER A 189 23.07 -3.40 -6.00
N PRO A 190 24.32 -3.83 -5.73
CA PRO A 190 24.70 -4.30 -4.40
C PRO A 190 24.41 -3.30 -3.28
N ALA A 191 24.53 -2.00 -3.56
CA ALA A 191 24.21 -0.93 -2.61
C ALA A 191 22.71 -0.94 -2.24
N ILE A 192 21.82 -1.19 -3.21
CA ILE A 192 20.38 -1.29 -3.00
C ILE A 192 20.04 -2.57 -2.23
N LYS A 193 20.63 -3.71 -2.65
CA LYS A 193 20.40 -5.02 -1.98
C LYS A 193 20.77 -5.00 -0.51
N ASN A 194 21.93 -4.41 -0.20
CA ASN A 194 22.51 -4.44 1.13
C ASN A 194 22.20 -3.19 1.95
N PHE A 195 21.33 -2.29 1.45
CA PHE A 195 21.05 -1.02 2.10
C PHE A 195 20.63 -1.19 3.57
N LYS A 196 19.60 -2.00 3.80
CA LYS A 196 19.07 -2.22 5.15
C LYS A 196 19.99 -3.07 6.02
N SER A 197 20.58 -4.14 5.48
CA SER A 197 21.49 -5.01 6.22
C SER A 197 22.73 -4.25 6.70
N ASN A 198 23.33 -3.42 5.87
CA ASN A 198 24.49 -2.61 6.25
C ASN A 198 24.16 -1.62 7.39
N LYS A 199 22.96 -1.04 7.39
CA LYS A 199 22.50 -0.17 8.49
C LYS A 199 22.28 -0.95 9.79
N LEU A 200 21.67 -2.12 9.68
CA LEU A 200 21.42 -2.99 10.82
C LEU A 200 22.71 -3.47 11.48
N GLU A 201 23.73 -3.85 10.69
CA GLU A 201 25.05 -4.22 11.22
C GLU A 201 25.67 -3.09 12.04
N LYS A 202 25.66 -1.86 11.52
CA LYS A 202 26.16 -0.69 12.24
C LYS A 202 25.43 -0.45 13.56
N ILE A 203 24.11 -0.57 13.54
CA ILE A 203 23.29 -0.38 14.76
C ILE A 203 23.54 -1.50 15.76
N ARG A 204 23.69 -2.75 15.31
CA ARG A 204 24.06 -3.88 16.19
C ARG A 204 25.38 -3.65 16.90
N GLU A 205 26.39 -3.17 16.19
CA GLU A 205 27.68 -2.83 16.76
C GLU A 205 27.54 -1.70 17.77
N GLU A 206 26.84 -0.61 17.43
CA GLU A 206 26.62 0.56 18.27
C GLU A 206 25.91 0.19 19.59
N TYR A 207 24.85 -0.61 19.51
CA TYR A 207 24.05 -1.01 20.66
C TYR A 207 24.51 -2.31 21.32
N LYS A 208 25.60 -2.93 20.87
CA LYS A 208 26.13 -4.22 21.36
C LYS A 208 25.06 -5.32 21.44
N MET A 209 24.23 -5.41 20.40
CA MET A 209 23.13 -6.37 20.34
C MET A 209 23.64 -7.75 19.96
N THR A 210 23.13 -8.80 20.63
CA THR A 210 23.40 -10.20 20.30
C THR A 210 22.52 -10.65 19.13
N ASN A 211 22.91 -11.73 18.43
CA ASN A 211 22.14 -12.27 17.30
C ASN A 211 20.73 -12.73 17.65
N THR A 212 20.43 -12.97 18.93
CA THR A 212 19.11 -13.34 19.45
C THR A 212 18.19 -12.15 19.70
N ASP A 213 18.75 -10.94 19.80
CA ASP A 213 18.01 -9.70 20.04
C ASP A 213 17.51 -9.05 18.72
N ILE A 214 17.54 -9.80 17.65
CA ILE A 214 17.38 -9.27 16.31
C ILE A 214 15.92 -9.26 15.88
N PHE A 215 15.53 -8.09 15.40
CA PHE A 215 14.52 -7.89 14.37
C PHE A 215 14.41 -9.12 13.46
N ASN A 216 13.32 -9.84 13.48
CA ASN A 216 13.03 -10.87 12.49
C ASN A 216 12.84 -10.15 11.15
N ILE A 217 13.97 -9.95 10.44
CA ILE A 217 14.05 -9.16 9.21
C ILE A 217 13.38 -9.91 8.05
N ASP A 218 13.26 -11.25 8.18
CA ASP A 218 12.76 -12.14 7.14
C ASP A 218 11.23 -12.34 7.16
N GLU A 219 10.54 -11.93 8.22
CA GLU A 219 9.08 -11.86 8.16
C GLU A 219 8.66 -10.51 7.60
N PRO A 220 7.94 -10.48 6.45
CA PRO A 220 7.33 -9.25 5.97
C PRO A 220 6.46 -8.70 7.10
N ALA A 221 6.72 -7.44 7.49
CA ALA A 221 5.92 -6.76 8.51
C ALA A 221 4.45 -7.01 8.19
N VAL A 222 3.78 -7.79 9.04
CA VAL A 222 2.35 -8.01 8.91
C VAL A 222 1.75 -6.62 8.82
N ARG A 223 1.08 -6.31 7.71
CA ARG A 223 0.49 -5.00 7.51
C ARG A 223 -0.34 -4.69 8.73
N TYR A 224 0.17 -3.81 9.56
CA TYR A 224 -0.59 -3.21 10.63
C TYR A 224 -1.67 -2.41 9.91
N THR A 225 -2.84 -2.98 9.76
CA THR A 225 -4.01 -2.19 9.46
C THR A 225 -4.18 -1.28 10.66
N ALA A 226 -3.78 -0.02 10.51
CA ALA A 226 -3.84 1.01 11.52
C ALA A 226 -5.30 1.30 11.88
N ARG A 227 -5.92 0.41 12.62
CA ARG A 227 -7.19 0.60 13.31
C ARG A 227 -7.29 -0.33 14.52
N LYS A 228 -6.44 -0.14 15.49
CA LYS A 228 -6.88 -0.32 16.88
C LYS A 228 -7.25 1.06 17.40
N LEU A 229 -8.49 1.43 17.12
CA LEU A 229 -9.20 2.48 17.84
C LEU A 229 -9.03 2.32 19.34
N ASP A 230 -8.85 3.44 20.00
CA ASP A 230 -8.74 3.64 21.46
C ASP A 230 -9.26 2.49 22.31
N LYS A 231 -8.35 1.86 23.08
CA LYS A 231 -8.68 0.89 24.12
C LYS A 231 -9.36 1.51 25.36
N ASN A 232 -9.74 2.78 25.31
CA ASN A 232 -10.44 3.47 26.38
C ASN A 232 -11.95 3.62 26.16
N GLU A 233 -12.50 3.00 25.11
CA GLU A 233 -13.95 2.79 25.06
C GLU A 233 -14.33 1.48 25.76
N PRO A 234 -15.47 1.41 26.47
CA PRO A 234 -15.92 0.19 27.14
C PRO A 234 -15.94 -0.94 26.10
N LYS A 235 -15.43 -2.11 26.46
CA LYS A 235 -15.29 -3.30 25.61
C LYS A 235 -16.53 -3.48 24.73
N ALA A 236 -16.54 -2.87 23.57
CA ALA A 236 -17.52 -3.17 22.54
C ALA A 236 -17.33 -4.63 22.14
N ALA A 237 -18.42 -5.35 22.03
CA ALA A 237 -18.44 -6.75 21.62
C ALA A 237 -17.58 -6.91 20.37
N LYS A 238 -16.75 -7.97 20.31
CA LYS A 238 -15.92 -8.26 19.13
C LYS A 238 -16.79 -8.18 17.89
N LYS A 239 -16.43 -7.28 16.96
CA LYS A 239 -17.15 -7.18 15.68
C LYS A 239 -17.20 -8.56 15.03
N THR A 240 -18.37 -8.92 14.55
CA THR A 240 -18.54 -10.16 13.79
C THR A 240 -17.84 -10.05 12.46
N THR A 241 -17.48 -11.18 11.86
CA THR A 241 -16.82 -11.19 10.54
C THR A 241 -17.67 -10.50 9.45
N VAL A 242 -18.98 -10.46 9.63
CA VAL A 242 -19.94 -9.76 8.76
C VAL A 242 -19.81 -8.23 8.93
N GLU A 243 -19.64 -7.75 10.16
CA GLU A 243 -19.45 -6.31 10.42
C GLU A 243 -18.13 -5.79 9.88
N GLU A 244 -17.08 -6.61 9.92
CA GLU A 244 -15.80 -6.24 9.28
C GLU A 244 -15.92 -6.18 7.75
N THR A 245 -16.75 -7.02 7.12
CA THR A 245 -17.08 -6.90 5.69
C THR A 245 -17.87 -5.63 5.42
N TYR A 246 -18.82 -5.30 6.29
CA TYR A 246 -19.65 -4.10 6.16
C TYR A 246 -18.81 -2.81 6.21
N ASP A 247 -17.85 -2.73 7.14
CA ASP A 247 -16.96 -1.57 7.23
C ASP A 247 -16.19 -1.31 5.92
N LEU A 248 -15.65 -2.37 5.30
CA LEU A 248 -14.96 -2.28 4.02
C LEU A 248 -15.91 -1.97 2.85
N TRP A 249 -17.14 -2.47 2.91
CA TRP A 249 -18.17 -2.19 1.92
C TRP A 249 -18.57 -0.71 1.89
N ILE A 250 -18.75 -0.09 3.06
CA ILE A 250 -19.03 1.36 3.17
C ILE A 250 -17.89 2.21 2.58
N GLU A 251 -16.65 1.73 2.67
CA GLU A 251 -15.49 2.37 2.07
C GLU A 251 -15.43 2.23 0.53
N LYS A 252 -16.50 1.68 -0.08
CA LYS A 252 -16.65 1.45 -1.53
C LYS A 252 -15.62 0.49 -2.14
N ASN A 253 -15.11 -0.47 -1.36
CA ASN A 253 -14.30 -1.56 -1.91
C ASN A 253 -15.19 -2.55 -2.67
N SER A 254 -14.69 -3.11 -3.77
CA SER A 254 -15.38 -4.19 -4.50
C SER A 254 -15.37 -5.51 -3.72
N VAL A 255 -16.22 -6.45 -4.11
CA VAL A 255 -16.29 -7.79 -3.48
C VAL A 255 -14.93 -8.49 -3.53
N GLU A 256 -14.23 -8.38 -4.67
CA GLU A 256 -12.91 -8.97 -4.89
C GLU A 256 -11.84 -8.30 -4.02
N GLU A 257 -11.92 -6.99 -3.86
CA GLU A 257 -11.01 -6.23 -2.99
C GLU A 257 -11.20 -6.62 -1.53
N ILE A 258 -12.45 -6.71 -1.07
CA ILE A 258 -12.79 -7.16 0.29
C ILE A 258 -12.30 -8.58 0.52
N ALA A 259 -12.52 -9.49 -0.44
CA ALA A 259 -12.06 -10.87 -0.37
C ALA A 259 -10.53 -10.93 -0.21
N ARG A 260 -9.81 -10.15 -1.01
CA ARG A 260 -8.35 -10.06 -0.97
C ARG A 260 -7.83 -9.47 0.34
N VAL A 261 -8.43 -8.35 0.79
CA VAL A 261 -8.01 -7.66 2.02
C VAL A 261 -8.23 -8.54 3.25
N ARG A 262 -9.36 -9.23 3.30
CA ARG A 262 -9.74 -10.09 4.43
C ARG A 262 -9.22 -11.52 4.32
N LYS A 263 -8.55 -11.87 3.23
CA LYS A 263 -8.10 -13.26 2.92
C LYS A 263 -9.26 -14.26 2.96
N LEU A 264 -10.41 -13.86 2.44
CA LEU A 264 -11.61 -14.67 2.28
C LEU A 264 -11.81 -15.03 0.81
N THR A 265 -12.66 -16.00 0.53
CA THR A 265 -13.13 -16.24 -0.83
C THR A 265 -14.19 -15.20 -1.21
N VAL A 266 -14.33 -14.88 -2.50
CA VAL A 266 -15.40 -14.04 -3.04
C VAL A 266 -16.75 -14.53 -2.54
N GLN A 267 -17.01 -15.83 -2.62
CA GLN A 267 -18.26 -16.44 -2.15
C GLN A 267 -18.53 -16.22 -0.65
N THR A 268 -17.49 -16.16 0.18
CA THR A 268 -17.65 -15.83 1.61
C THR A 268 -18.08 -14.37 1.79
N VAL A 269 -17.51 -13.45 1.01
CA VAL A 269 -17.89 -12.02 1.03
C VAL A 269 -19.33 -11.86 0.54
N GLU A 270 -19.73 -12.52 -0.54
CA GLU A 270 -21.11 -12.53 -1.04
C GLU A 270 -22.09 -13.05 0.02
N THR A 271 -21.73 -14.11 0.74
CA THR A 271 -22.50 -14.61 1.87
C THR A 271 -22.64 -13.56 2.99
N HIS A 272 -21.61 -12.75 3.25
CA HIS A 272 -21.71 -11.65 4.20
C HIS A 272 -22.61 -10.54 3.70
N LEU A 273 -22.58 -10.19 2.40
CA LEU A 273 -23.48 -9.20 1.80
C LEU A 273 -24.95 -9.66 1.88
N ILE A 274 -25.23 -10.94 1.62
CA ILE A 274 -26.57 -11.51 1.79
C ILE A 274 -27.07 -11.28 3.23
N LYS A 275 -26.26 -11.55 4.24
CA LYS A 275 -26.60 -11.30 5.65
C LYS A 275 -26.80 -9.83 5.97
N LEU A 276 -26.04 -8.93 5.32
CA LEU A 276 -26.19 -7.48 5.48
C LEU A 276 -27.47 -6.97 4.84
N ILE A 277 -27.85 -7.49 3.66
CA ILE A 277 -29.14 -7.21 3.01
C ILE A 277 -30.28 -7.68 3.92
N GLN A 278 -30.22 -8.91 4.42
CA GLN A 278 -31.22 -9.48 5.32
C GLN A 278 -31.35 -8.67 6.63
N ALA A 279 -30.23 -8.13 7.13
CA ALA A 279 -30.23 -7.25 8.30
C ALA A 279 -30.61 -5.79 7.97
N LYS A 280 -30.97 -5.47 6.74
CA LYS A 280 -31.33 -4.13 6.23
C LYS A 280 -30.23 -3.07 6.47
N LYS A 281 -28.96 -3.51 6.51
CA LYS A 281 -27.79 -2.63 6.64
C LYS A 281 -27.30 -2.09 5.30
N ILE A 282 -27.57 -2.81 4.21
CA ILE A 282 -27.31 -2.40 2.82
C ILE A 282 -28.55 -2.74 1.98
N GLU A 283 -28.76 -2.02 0.91
CA GLU A 283 -29.83 -2.30 -0.04
C GLU A 283 -29.32 -3.19 -1.17
N ILE A 284 -30.20 -3.97 -1.77
CA ILE A 284 -29.83 -4.82 -2.91
C ILE A 284 -29.34 -3.99 -4.10
N SER A 285 -29.85 -2.77 -4.26
CA SER A 285 -29.43 -1.79 -5.25
C SER A 285 -27.98 -1.32 -5.10
N ASP A 286 -27.40 -1.51 -3.91
CA ASP A 286 -25.98 -1.22 -3.69
C ASP A 286 -25.06 -2.32 -4.22
N VAL A 287 -25.61 -3.53 -4.45
CA VAL A 287 -24.86 -4.74 -4.80
C VAL A 287 -25.12 -5.18 -6.23
N LEU A 288 -26.36 -5.13 -6.69
CA LEU A 288 -26.76 -5.59 -8.02
C LEU A 288 -27.23 -4.44 -8.93
N PRO A 289 -26.95 -4.52 -10.24
CA PRO A 289 -27.47 -3.57 -11.21
C PRO A 289 -29.00 -3.58 -11.27
N TYR A 290 -29.59 -2.44 -11.57
CA TYR A 290 -31.04 -2.23 -11.54
C TYR A 290 -31.80 -3.15 -12.52
N ASP A 291 -31.27 -3.37 -13.71
CA ASP A 291 -31.83 -4.29 -14.71
C ASP A 291 -31.87 -5.73 -14.20
N LYS A 292 -30.82 -6.15 -13.49
CA LYS A 292 -30.77 -7.49 -12.86
C LYS A 292 -31.81 -7.62 -11.73
N ILE A 293 -32.01 -6.56 -10.94
CA ILE A 293 -33.02 -6.53 -9.87
C ILE A 293 -34.41 -6.65 -10.46
N LEU A 294 -34.70 -5.98 -11.60
CA LEU A 294 -36.02 -6.10 -12.28
C LEU A 294 -36.22 -7.52 -12.78
N ALA A 295 -35.25 -8.13 -13.44
CA ALA A 295 -35.37 -9.51 -13.91
C ALA A 295 -35.58 -10.51 -12.76
N LEU A 296 -34.87 -10.33 -11.65
CA LEU A 296 -35.08 -11.13 -10.44
C LEU A 296 -36.47 -10.93 -9.84
N ARG A 297 -36.97 -9.69 -9.82
CA ARG A 297 -38.35 -9.41 -9.36
C ARG A 297 -39.39 -10.16 -10.18
N GLU A 298 -39.30 -10.14 -11.49
CA GLU A 298 -40.18 -10.88 -12.39
C GLU A 298 -40.08 -12.39 -12.14
N ALA A 299 -38.88 -12.93 -11.98
CA ALA A 299 -38.65 -14.34 -11.70
C ALA A 299 -39.31 -14.79 -10.36
N PHE A 300 -39.31 -13.91 -9.37
CA PHE A 300 -39.85 -14.19 -8.04
C PHE A 300 -41.34 -13.86 -7.90
N GLU A 301 -42.00 -13.16 -8.87
CA GLU A 301 -43.37 -12.66 -8.75
C GLU A 301 -44.40 -13.77 -8.43
N PHE A 302 -44.20 -14.95 -9.00
CA PHE A 302 -45.10 -16.10 -8.78
C PHE A 302 -44.43 -17.24 -8.03
N TYR A 303 -43.25 -17.02 -7.45
CA TYR A 303 -42.49 -18.07 -6.79
C TYR A 303 -42.81 -18.14 -5.29
N GLN A 304 -43.45 -19.23 -4.88
CA GLN A 304 -43.91 -19.42 -3.49
C GLN A 304 -43.18 -20.52 -2.73
N GLU A 305 -42.17 -21.15 -3.36
CA GLU A 305 -41.41 -22.23 -2.73
C GLU A 305 -40.31 -21.70 -1.80
N GLU A 306 -40.04 -22.43 -0.73
CA GLU A 306 -38.92 -22.08 0.16
C GLU A 306 -37.55 -22.31 -0.48
N SER A 307 -37.43 -23.31 -1.37
CA SER A 307 -36.17 -23.69 -2.04
C SER A 307 -35.96 -22.88 -3.33
N LEU A 308 -34.78 -22.37 -3.54
CA LEU A 308 -34.41 -21.65 -4.78
C LEU A 308 -34.10 -22.58 -5.96
N ASN A 309 -34.16 -23.91 -5.77
CA ASN A 309 -33.82 -24.90 -6.81
C ASN A 309 -34.72 -24.75 -8.06
N GLY A 310 -36.03 -24.61 -7.86
CA GLY A 310 -36.97 -24.44 -8.97
C GLY A 310 -36.74 -23.20 -9.80
N LEU A 311 -36.35 -22.07 -9.16
CA LEU A 311 -35.96 -20.86 -9.89
C LEU A 311 -34.67 -21.09 -10.67
N LYS A 312 -33.66 -21.71 -10.07
CA LYS A 312 -32.40 -22.00 -10.72
C LYS A 312 -32.57 -22.96 -11.90
N GLU A 313 -33.41 -23.98 -11.77
CA GLU A 313 -33.74 -24.90 -12.87
C GLU A 313 -34.47 -24.21 -14.01
N LYS A 314 -35.39 -23.29 -13.70
CA LYS A 314 -36.21 -22.57 -14.69
C LYS A 314 -35.39 -21.53 -15.46
N HIS A 315 -34.49 -20.82 -14.79
CA HIS A 315 -33.73 -19.70 -15.35
C HIS A 315 -32.29 -20.05 -15.70
N GLY A 316 -31.81 -21.25 -15.35
CA GLY A 316 -30.49 -21.74 -15.74
C GLY A 316 -29.34 -20.80 -15.34
N ASP A 317 -28.56 -20.35 -16.33
CA ASP A 317 -27.39 -19.49 -16.12
C ASP A 317 -27.72 -17.98 -16.12
N GLU A 318 -29.00 -17.61 -16.27
CA GLU A 318 -29.45 -16.22 -16.23
C GLU A 318 -29.17 -15.58 -14.86
N PHE A 319 -29.36 -16.34 -13.77
CA PHE A 319 -29.08 -15.92 -12.40
C PHE A 319 -28.11 -16.86 -11.70
N THR A 320 -27.13 -16.27 -11.00
CA THR A 320 -26.25 -17.02 -10.10
C THR A 320 -26.99 -17.40 -8.81
N TRP A 321 -26.46 -18.38 -8.09
CA TRP A 321 -27.02 -18.77 -6.78
C TRP A 321 -26.98 -17.61 -5.77
N ASP A 322 -25.97 -16.80 -5.83
CA ASP A 322 -25.78 -15.70 -4.87
C ASP A 322 -26.70 -14.53 -5.21
N GLU A 323 -26.95 -14.21 -6.50
CA GLU A 323 -27.98 -13.26 -6.93
C GLU A 323 -29.38 -13.67 -6.46
N LEU A 324 -29.75 -14.94 -6.62
CA LEU A 324 -31.05 -15.45 -6.14
C LEU A 324 -31.18 -15.32 -4.62
N LYS A 325 -30.11 -15.64 -3.87
CA LYS A 325 -30.09 -15.51 -2.40
C LYS A 325 -30.13 -14.05 -1.95
N MET A 326 -29.40 -13.15 -2.63
CA MET A 326 -29.43 -11.71 -2.34
C MET A 326 -30.82 -11.13 -2.54
N PHE A 327 -31.48 -11.49 -3.65
CA PHE A 327 -32.83 -11.02 -3.91
C PHE A 327 -33.83 -11.58 -2.88
N LYS A 328 -33.79 -12.89 -2.57
CA LYS A 328 -34.60 -13.49 -1.52
C LYS A 328 -34.39 -12.80 -0.16
N ALA A 329 -33.15 -12.46 0.17
CA ALA A 329 -32.85 -11.75 1.41
C ALA A 329 -33.39 -10.32 1.45
N SER A 330 -33.56 -9.67 0.30
CA SER A 330 -34.09 -8.29 0.22
C SER A 330 -35.59 -8.20 0.35
N ILE A 331 -36.32 -9.28 0.05
CA ILE A 331 -37.80 -9.31 0.11
C ILE A 331 -38.34 -9.90 1.41
N ASN A 332 -37.50 -10.52 2.24
CA ASN A 332 -37.84 -11.01 3.59
C ASN A 332 -37.43 -9.97 4.65
#